data_90a9dcf1d16e5f33489f941a523be69b
#
_entry.id   90a9dcf1d16e5f33489f941a523be69b
#
_cell.length_a   1.000
_cell.length_b   1.000
_cell.length_c   1.000
_cell.angle_alpha   90.00
_cell.angle_beta   90.00
_cell.angle_gamma   90.00
#
_symmetry.space_group_name_H-M   'P 1'
#
loop_
_entity.id
_entity.type
_entity.pdbx_description
1 polymer ?
#
loop_
_entity_poly.entity_id
_entity_poly.type
_entity_poly.pdbx_seq_one_letter_code
_entity_poly.pdbx_strand_id
1 'polypeptide(L)'
;MLLYAATAASIWMLLRRIDFTRQEPERWVWRVLLIGLIALGINKQLDVQSALTELGRIAAQRQGWYESRRQTQLAFIAGAGILGLTFLTALIFLAWGSHQATLSALIGGFALLLFVMIRAASFHQVDRLLNADFAGLRYNWIIEMGGLTWILASSMRRFRNS
;
A
#
# COMPACT_ATOMS: atom_id res chain seq x y z
N MET A 1 13.42 5.02 -0.13
CA MET A 1 13.14 5.67 1.17
C MET A 1 12.78 7.14 1.03
N LEU A 2 13.59 7.97 0.39
CA LEU A 2 13.33 9.41 0.25
C LEU A 2 11.93 9.73 -0.30
N LEU A 3 11.44 8.99 -1.30
CA LEU A 3 10.12 9.24 -1.88
C LEU A 3 8.97 8.92 -0.92
N TYR A 4 9.09 7.88 -0.09
CA TYR A 4 8.13 7.60 0.99
C TYR A 4 8.07 8.76 1.98
N ALA A 5 9.23 9.24 2.43
CA ALA A 5 9.31 10.36 3.34
C ALA A 5 8.74 11.66 2.72
N ALA A 6 9.08 11.94 1.47
CA ALA A 6 8.57 13.12 0.75
C ALA A 6 7.04 13.08 0.59
N THR A 7 6.49 11.91 0.22
CA THR A 7 5.04 11.72 0.06
C THR A 7 4.33 11.84 1.42
N ALA A 8 4.85 11.21 2.46
CA ALA A 8 4.31 11.32 3.82
C ALA A 8 4.36 12.76 4.34
N ALA A 9 5.48 13.47 4.14
CA ALA A 9 5.62 14.86 4.52
C ALA A 9 4.64 15.78 3.78
N SER A 10 4.41 15.55 2.48
CA SER A 10 3.44 16.29 1.69
C SER A 10 2.01 16.10 2.22
N ILE A 11 1.59 14.87 2.53
CA ILE A 11 0.28 14.59 3.12
C ILE A 11 0.17 15.19 4.52
N TRP A 12 1.20 15.10 5.33
CA TRP A 12 1.20 15.69 6.66
C TRP A 12 1.04 17.21 6.62
N MET A 13 1.75 17.91 5.71
CA MET A 13 1.57 19.33 5.49
C MET A 13 0.15 19.68 5.02
N LEU A 14 -0.42 18.87 4.11
CA LEU A 14 -1.79 19.01 3.63
C LEU A 14 -2.78 18.94 4.81
N LEU A 15 -2.65 17.93 5.66
CA LEU A 15 -3.51 17.75 6.85
C LEU A 15 -3.40 18.87 7.88
N ARG A 16 -2.27 19.58 7.92
CA ARG A 16 -2.07 20.71 8.83
C ARG A 16 -2.55 22.05 8.28
N ARG A 17 -2.53 22.22 6.96
CA ARG A 17 -2.81 23.52 6.32
C ARG A 17 -4.21 23.66 5.76
N ILE A 18 -4.83 22.57 5.34
CA ILE A 18 -6.19 22.60 4.81
C ILE A 18 -7.19 22.47 5.96
N ASP A 19 -8.19 23.35 5.94
CA ASP A 19 -9.32 23.23 6.84
C ASP A 19 -10.35 22.25 6.28
N PHE A 20 -10.43 21.07 6.90
CA PHE A 20 -11.36 19.99 6.56
C PHE A 20 -12.66 20.02 7.39
N THR A 21 -12.98 21.12 8.07
CA THR A 21 -14.14 21.20 8.99
C THR A 21 -15.45 20.84 8.29
N ARG A 22 -15.57 21.13 7.00
CA ARG A 22 -16.74 20.78 6.18
C ARG A 22 -16.58 19.45 5.42
N GLN A 23 -15.42 18.80 5.50
CA GLN A 23 -15.06 17.58 4.74
C GLN A 23 -14.30 16.59 5.63
N GLU A 24 -14.82 16.35 6.83
CA GLU A 24 -14.23 15.39 7.79
C GLU A 24 -13.93 13.99 7.18
N PRO A 25 -14.79 13.41 6.29
CA PRO A 25 -14.46 12.13 5.65
C PRO A 25 -13.19 12.19 4.80
N GLU A 26 -12.96 13.28 4.07
CA GLU A 26 -11.76 13.49 3.27
C GLU A 26 -10.50 13.53 4.15
N ARG A 27 -10.58 14.18 5.31
CA ARG A 27 -9.49 14.24 6.29
C ARG A 27 -9.08 12.85 6.76
N TRP A 28 -10.06 11.97 7.01
CA TRP A 28 -9.80 10.59 7.38
C TRP A 28 -9.09 9.81 6.28
N VAL A 29 -9.48 9.99 5.02
CA VAL A 29 -8.80 9.36 3.87
C VAL A 29 -7.32 9.74 3.84
N TRP A 30 -6.99 11.02 3.98
CA TRP A 30 -5.59 11.46 3.99
C TRP A 30 -4.81 10.96 5.23
N ARG A 31 -5.45 10.83 6.38
CA ARG A 31 -4.84 10.22 7.57
C ARG A 31 -4.52 8.75 7.35
N VAL A 32 -5.45 8.00 6.79
CA VAL A 32 -5.26 6.58 6.47
C VAL A 32 -4.13 6.39 5.46
N LEU A 33 -4.09 7.20 4.40
CA LEU A 33 -2.99 7.18 3.45
C LEU A 33 -1.64 7.49 4.10
N LEU A 34 -1.58 8.48 4.99
CA LEU A 34 -0.36 8.82 5.72
C LEU A 34 0.13 7.65 6.59
N ILE A 35 -0.76 7.07 7.40
CA ILE A 35 -0.45 5.93 8.27
C ILE A 35 0.01 4.74 7.42
N GLY A 36 -0.71 4.43 6.33
CA GLY A 36 -0.35 3.37 5.40
C GLY A 36 1.03 3.55 4.77
N LEU A 37 1.36 4.77 4.33
CA LEU A 37 2.67 5.08 3.75
C LEU A 37 3.80 4.96 4.77
N ILE A 38 3.58 5.40 6.02
CA ILE A 38 4.56 5.23 7.10
C ILE A 38 4.76 3.75 7.39
N ALA A 39 3.68 2.98 7.53
CA ALA A 39 3.74 1.54 7.77
C ALA A 39 4.48 0.80 6.64
N LEU A 40 4.19 1.11 5.37
CA LEU A 40 4.88 0.54 4.20
C LEU A 40 6.37 0.95 4.17
N GLY A 41 6.69 2.19 4.52
CA GLY A 41 8.07 2.66 4.62
C GLY A 41 8.86 1.92 5.70
N ILE A 42 8.27 1.71 6.88
CA ILE A 42 8.86 0.94 7.98
C ILE A 42 9.03 -0.52 7.57
N ASN A 43 7.98 -1.13 7.00
CA ASN A 43 8.04 -2.51 6.52
C ASN A 43 9.17 -2.73 5.50
N LYS A 44 9.35 -1.78 4.59
CA LYS A 44 10.45 -1.81 3.61
C LYS A 44 11.83 -1.71 4.26
N GLN A 45 11.97 -0.94 5.32
CA GLN A 45 13.24 -0.76 6.03
C GLN A 45 13.62 -1.97 6.88
N LEU A 46 12.64 -2.55 7.56
CA LEU A 46 12.87 -3.63 8.53
C LEU A 46 12.79 -5.03 7.90
N ASP A 47 12.40 -5.12 6.62
CA ASP A 47 12.14 -6.39 5.93
C ASP A 47 11.23 -7.32 6.76
N VAL A 48 10.22 -6.73 7.41
CA VAL A 48 9.27 -7.43 8.30
C VAL A 48 8.61 -8.60 7.58
N GLN A 49 8.47 -8.49 6.27
CA GLN A 49 7.88 -9.52 5.41
C GLN A 49 8.70 -10.81 5.41
N SER A 50 10.03 -10.71 5.29
CA SER A 50 10.93 -11.87 5.36
C SER A 50 10.92 -12.48 6.75
N ALA A 51 10.92 -11.65 7.80
CA ALA A 51 10.84 -12.11 9.19
C ALA A 51 9.54 -12.88 9.48
N LEU A 52 8.38 -12.35 9.03
CA LEU A 52 7.08 -13.02 9.17
C LEU A 52 7.01 -14.35 8.41
N THR A 53 7.57 -14.39 7.20
CA THR A 53 7.64 -15.61 6.38
C THR A 53 8.48 -16.69 7.07
N GLU A 54 9.62 -16.29 7.65
CA GLU A 54 10.50 -17.20 8.37
C GLU A 54 9.83 -17.73 9.65
N LEU A 55 9.20 -16.86 10.44
CA LEU A 55 8.42 -17.24 11.62
C LEU A 55 7.28 -18.19 11.27
N GLY A 56 6.55 -17.92 10.19
CA GLY A 56 5.49 -18.79 9.68
C GLY A 56 6.04 -20.17 9.27
N ARG A 57 7.22 -20.22 8.66
CA ARG A 57 7.91 -21.48 8.29
C ARG A 57 8.27 -22.30 9.52
N ILE A 58 8.86 -21.67 10.53
CA ILE A 58 9.25 -22.32 11.79
C ILE A 58 8.01 -22.86 12.52
N ALA A 59 6.93 -22.07 12.59
CA ALA A 59 5.69 -22.48 13.21
C ALA A 59 5.06 -23.68 12.48
N ALA A 60 5.01 -23.65 11.13
CA ALA A 60 4.49 -24.74 10.32
C ALA A 60 5.27 -26.05 10.50
N GLN A 61 6.60 -25.97 10.63
CA GLN A 61 7.44 -27.14 10.88
C GLN A 61 7.22 -27.74 12.26
N ARG A 62 7.04 -26.89 13.30
CA ARG A 62 6.80 -27.34 14.68
C ARG A 62 5.41 -27.96 14.88
N GLN A 63 4.41 -27.51 14.15
CA GLN A 63 3.02 -27.93 14.30
C GLN A 63 2.61 -29.03 13.32
N GLY A 64 3.51 -29.52 12.46
CA GLY A 64 3.25 -30.66 11.57
C GLY A 64 2.31 -30.39 10.38
N TRP A 65 1.90 -29.13 10.14
CA TRP A 65 1.01 -28.78 9.02
C TRP A 65 1.76 -28.24 7.78
N TYR A 66 3.03 -28.57 7.70
CA TYR A 66 3.89 -28.15 6.58
C TYR A 66 3.38 -28.65 5.22
N GLU A 67 2.74 -29.82 5.17
CA GLU A 67 2.16 -30.38 3.94
C GLU A 67 0.92 -29.61 3.45
N SER A 68 0.15 -28.98 4.34
CA SER A 68 -1.00 -28.13 4.00
C SER A 68 -0.63 -26.65 3.75
N ARG A 69 0.67 -26.34 3.75
CA ARG A 69 1.21 -24.97 3.60
C ARG A 69 0.58 -24.19 2.45
N ARG A 70 0.37 -24.85 1.30
CA ARG A 70 -0.21 -24.19 0.11
C ARG A 70 -1.64 -23.72 0.34
N GLN A 71 -2.45 -24.55 1.01
CA GLN A 71 -3.86 -24.20 1.31
C GLN A 71 -3.93 -23.05 2.31
N THR A 72 -3.13 -23.11 3.37
CA THR A 72 -3.03 -22.05 4.39
C THR A 72 -2.56 -20.73 3.78
N GLN A 73 -1.57 -20.79 2.88
CA GLN A 73 -1.07 -19.61 2.18
C GLN A 73 -2.14 -19.01 1.25
N LEU A 74 -2.87 -19.84 0.49
CA LEU A 74 -3.97 -19.38 -0.37
C LEU A 74 -5.11 -18.79 0.44
N ALA A 75 -5.49 -19.40 1.57
CA ALA A 75 -6.51 -18.87 2.47
C ALA A 75 -6.11 -17.51 3.07
N PHE A 76 -4.84 -17.37 3.47
CA PHE A 76 -4.31 -16.09 3.96
C PHE A 76 -4.35 -14.99 2.87
N ILE A 77 -3.92 -15.30 1.65
CA ILE A 77 -3.93 -14.36 0.52
C ILE A 77 -5.36 -13.98 0.16
N ALA A 78 -6.27 -14.94 0.09
CA ALA A 78 -7.68 -14.68 -0.19
C ALA A 78 -8.31 -13.82 0.90
N GLY A 79 -8.08 -14.14 2.17
CA GLY A 79 -8.56 -13.36 3.32
C GLY A 79 -8.03 -11.94 3.32
N ALA A 80 -6.73 -11.77 3.12
CA ALA A 80 -6.10 -10.45 3.02
C ALA A 80 -6.61 -9.66 1.81
N GLY A 81 -6.84 -10.33 0.66
CA GLY A 81 -7.44 -9.73 -0.53
C GLY A 81 -8.85 -9.23 -0.30
N ILE A 82 -9.71 -10.04 0.34
CA ILE A 82 -11.08 -9.64 0.69
C ILE A 82 -11.08 -8.47 1.64
N LEU A 83 -10.27 -8.51 2.70
CA LEU A 83 -10.14 -7.41 3.66
C LEU A 83 -9.65 -6.13 2.99
N GLY A 84 -8.64 -6.22 2.13
CA GLY A 84 -8.11 -5.09 1.37
C GLY A 84 -9.15 -4.48 0.43
N LEU A 85 -9.92 -5.32 -0.28
CA LEU A 85 -10.99 -4.86 -1.18
C LEU A 85 -12.13 -4.20 -0.40
N THR A 86 -12.56 -4.80 0.72
CA THR A 86 -13.59 -4.24 1.60
C THR A 86 -13.16 -2.88 2.14
N PHE A 87 -11.93 -2.79 2.62
CA PHE A 87 -11.36 -1.55 3.14
C PHE A 87 -11.28 -0.47 2.05
N LEU A 88 -10.84 -0.83 0.84
CA LEU A 88 -10.82 0.10 -0.29
C LEU A 88 -12.22 0.60 -0.64
N THR A 89 -13.19 -0.31 -0.74
CA THR A 89 -14.58 0.05 -1.02
C THR A 89 -15.11 1.03 0.03
N ALA A 90 -14.84 0.78 1.31
CA ALA A 90 -15.20 1.67 2.40
C ALA A 90 -14.53 3.06 2.25
N LEU A 91 -13.24 3.11 1.89
CA LEU A 91 -12.55 4.38 1.64
C LEU A 91 -13.10 5.14 0.44
N ILE A 92 -13.47 4.45 -0.64
CA ILE A 92 -14.11 5.07 -1.81
C ILE A 92 -15.47 5.67 -1.42
N PHE A 93 -16.29 4.92 -0.66
CA PHE A 93 -17.56 5.43 -0.12
C PHE A 93 -17.34 6.64 0.80
N LEU A 94 -16.37 6.57 1.67
CA LEU A 94 -16.02 7.68 2.58
C LEU A 94 -15.55 8.92 1.80
N ALA A 95 -14.83 8.71 0.69
CA ALA A 95 -14.35 9.77 -0.18
C ALA A 95 -15.38 10.25 -1.21
N TRP A 96 -16.58 9.65 -1.23
CA TRP A 96 -17.63 10.04 -2.17
C TRP A 96 -18.04 11.50 -1.95
N GLY A 97 -17.90 12.32 -2.98
CA GLY A 97 -18.11 13.76 -2.89
C GLY A 97 -16.88 14.57 -2.46
N SER A 98 -15.76 13.92 -2.14
CA SER A 98 -14.49 14.59 -1.87
C SER A 98 -13.84 15.13 -3.16
N HIS A 99 -12.81 15.95 -2.99
CA HIS A 99 -12.07 16.52 -4.12
C HIS A 99 -11.46 15.40 -4.99
N GLN A 100 -11.46 15.61 -6.32
CA GLN A 100 -10.94 14.64 -7.30
C GLN A 100 -9.50 14.19 -7.03
N ALA A 101 -8.67 15.10 -6.47
CA ALA A 101 -7.30 14.76 -6.09
C ALA A 101 -7.25 13.70 -4.98
N THR A 102 -8.22 13.69 -4.07
CA THR A 102 -8.33 12.70 -2.98
C THR A 102 -8.70 11.32 -3.53
N LEU A 103 -9.65 11.26 -4.44
CA LEU A 103 -9.99 10.01 -5.15
C LEU A 103 -8.79 9.49 -5.97
N SER A 104 -8.08 10.38 -6.64
CA SER A 104 -6.86 10.04 -7.39
C SER A 104 -5.76 9.48 -6.45
N ALA A 105 -5.57 10.06 -5.27
CA ALA A 105 -4.63 9.57 -4.28
C ALA A 105 -5.00 8.16 -3.75
N LEU A 106 -6.30 7.89 -3.57
CA LEU A 106 -6.79 6.55 -3.18
C LEU A 106 -6.44 5.49 -4.22
N ILE A 107 -6.59 5.80 -5.52
CA ILE A 107 -6.20 4.89 -6.59
C ILE A 107 -4.71 4.55 -6.50
N GLY A 108 -3.85 5.56 -6.30
CA GLY A 108 -2.41 5.35 -6.10
C GLY A 108 -2.10 4.52 -4.85
N GLY A 109 -2.79 4.78 -3.74
CA GLY A 109 -2.66 4.02 -2.49
C GLY A 109 -3.07 2.56 -2.65
N PHE A 110 -4.15 2.32 -3.36
CA PHE A 110 -4.62 0.96 -3.67
C PHE A 110 -3.63 0.22 -4.57
N ALA A 111 -3.11 0.85 -5.61
CA ALA A 111 -2.11 0.24 -6.48
C ALA A 111 -0.86 -0.17 -5.70
N LEU A 112 -0.40 0.67 -4.76
CA LEU A 112 0.70 0.32 -3.86
C LEU A 112 0.36 -0.83 -2.93
N LEU A 113 -0.82 -0.82 -2.32
CA LEU A 113 -1.26 -1.89 -1.43
C LEU A 113 -1.34 -3.22 -2.17
N LEU A 114 -1.98 -3.23 -3.35
CA LEU A 114 -2.09 -4.41 -4.20
C LEU A 114 -0.70 -4.94 -4.59
N PHE A 115 0.19 -4.05 -4.98
CA PHE A 115 1.58 -4.40 -5.30
C PHE A 115 2.29 -5.08 -4.12
N VAL A 116 2.19 -4.51 -2.91
CA VAL A 116 2.80 -5.07 -1.70
C VAL A 116 2.19 -6.43 -1.37
N MET A 117 0.87 -6.60 -1.53
CA MET A 117 0.18 -7.87 -1.30
C MET A 117 0.62 -8.96 -2.30
N ILE A 118 0.72 -8.63 -3.59
CA ILE A 118 1.21 -9.54 -4.62
C ILE A 118 2.63 -9.98 -4.30
N ARG A 119 3.48 -9.06 -3.88
CA ARG A 119 4.85 -9.36 -3.45
C ARG A 119 4.89 -10.23 -2.19
N ALA A 120 4.01 -9.98 -1.22
CA ALA A 120 3.91 -10.78 0.01
C ALA A 120 3.46 -12.22 -0.26
N ALA A 121 2.64 -12.40 -1.29
CA ALA A 121 2.13 -13.71 -1.67
C ALA A 121 3.20 -14.68 -2.20
N SER A 122 4.41 -14.19 -2.55
CA SER A 122 5.58 -14.98 -3.01
C SER A 122 5.24 -16.05 -4.04
N PHE A 123 4.46 -15.71 -5.07
CA PHE A 123 4.29 -16.60 -6.21
C PHE A 123 5.56 -16.59 -7.06
N HIS A 124 6.24 -17.72 -7.12
CA HIS A 124 7.50 -17.90 -7.87
C HIS A 124 7.44 -17.41 -9.33
N GLN A 125 6.26 -17.43 -9.93
CA GLN A 125 6.03 -16.92 -11.29
C GLN A 125 5.94 -15.38 -11.32
N VAL A 126 5.34 -14.77 -10.29
CA VAL A 126 5.21 -13.32 -10.17
C VAL A 126 6.55 -12.67 -9.79
N ASP A 127 7.34 -13.33 -8.94
CA ASP A 127 8.68 -12.87 -8.59
C ASP A 127 9.59 -12.81 -9.82
N ARG A 128 9.48 -13.76 -10.76
CA ARG A 128 10.20 -13.72 -12.04
C ARG A 128 9.80 -12.54 -12.91
N LEU A 129 8.50 -12.22 -12.98
CA LEU A 129 7.99 -11.07 -13.74
C LEU A 129 8.39 -9.73 -13.10
N LEU A 130 8.26 -9.64 -11.78
CA LEU A 130 8.60 -8.41 -11.04
C LEU A 130 10.09 -8.11 -11.00
N ASN A 131 10.94 -9.15 -11.13
CA ASN A 131 12.39 -9.02 -11.23
C ASN A 131 12.89 -8.93 -12.68
N ALA A 132 12.00 -9.01 -13.68
CA ALA A 132 12.36 -8.77 -15.07
C ALA A 132 12.76 -7.29 -15.23
N ASP A 133 13.82 -7.07 -16.03
CA ASP A 133 14.33 -5.74 -16.33
C ASP A 133 13.63 -5.16 -17.56
N PHE A 134 13.12 -3.95 -17.41
CA PHE A 134 12.67 -3.12 -18.52
C PHE A 134 13.51 -1.86 -18.59
N ALA A 135 14.26 -1.70 -19.65
CA ALA A 135 15.18 -0.58 -19.87
C ALA A 135 16.20 -0.38 -18.72
N GLY A 136 16.67 -1.47 -18.09
CA GLY A 136 17.63 -1.44 -16.97
C GLY A 136 17.00 -1.15 -15.60
N LEU A 137 15.67 -1.07 -15.51
CA LEU A 137 14.94 -0.88 -14.25
C LEU A 137 14.05 -2.10 -13.99
N ARG A 138 14.03 -2.58 -12.76
CA ARG A 138 13.13 -3.66 -12.33
C ARG A 138 11.69 -3.15 -12.26
N TYR A 139 10.75 -3.91 -12.82
CA TYR A 139 9.30 -3.59 -12.76
C TYR A 139 8.82 -3.26 -11.36
N ASN A 140 9.35 -3.95 -10.36
CA ASN A 140 9.11 -3.69 -8.95
C ASN A 140 9.33 -2.21 -8.58
N TRP A 141 10.41 -1.61 -9.03
CA TRP A 141 10.74 -0.21 -8.75
C TRP A 141 9.80 0.75 -9.50
N ILE A 142 9.46 0.42 -10.75
CA ILE A 142 8.61 1.28 -11.58
C ILE A 142 7.22 1.40 -10.97
N ILE A 143 6.62 0.28 -10.55
CA ILE A 143 5.28 0.26 -9.95
C ILE A 143 5.28 0.99 -8.61
N GLU A 144 6.25 0.71 -7.75
CA GLU A 144 6.35 1.33 -6.44
C GLU A 144 6.57 2.84 -6.52
N MET A 145 7.55 3.28 -7.33
CA MET A 145 7.85 4.70 -7.52
C MET A 145 6.71 5.41 -8.23
N GLY A 146 6.06 4.77 -9.21
CA GLY A 146 4.90 5.30 -9.90
C GLY A 146 3.74 5.56 -8.96
N GLY A 147 3.39 4.60 -8.10
CA GLY A 147 2.32 4.75 -7.10
C GLY A 147 2.61 5.87 -6.10
N LEU A 148 3.84 5.93 -5.57
CA LEU A 148 4.25 6.99 -4.65
C LEU A 148 4.22 8.37 -5.30
N THR A 149 4.75 8.50 -6.52
CA THR A 149 4.74 9.75 -7.29
C THR A 149 3.31 10.20 -7.59
N TRP A 150 2.42 9.27 -7.88
CA TRP A 150 1.01 9.54 -8.12
C TRP A 150 0.32 10.11 -6.88
N ILE A 151 0.54 9.52 -5.70
CA ILE A 151 0.00 10.03 -4.44
C ILE A 151 0.58 11.40 -4.11
N LEU A 152 1.90 11.60 -4.30
CA LEU A 152 2.57 12.88 -4.09
C LEU A 152 1.97 13.96 -4.99
N ALA A 153 1.82 13.70 -6.29
CA ALA A 153 1.21 14.64 -7.24
C ALA A 153 -0.25 14.96 -6.87
N SER A 154 -1.00 13.97 -6.41
CA SER A 154 -2.38 14.15 -5.96
C SER A 154 -2.47 15.03 -4.71
N SER A 155 -1.57 14.82 -3.73
CA SER A 155 -1.50 15.66 -2.52
C SER A 155 -1.13 17.12 -2.87
N MET A 156 -0.20 17.33 -3.78
CA MET A 156 0.17 18.67 -4.26
C MET A 156 -0.97 19.34 -5.03
N ARG A 157 -1.71 18.59 -5.86
CA ARG A 157 -2.90 19.12 -6.55
C ARG A 157 -3.97 19.54 -5.56
N ARG A 158 -4.22 18.73 -4.53
CA ARG A 158 -5.19 19.06 -3.49
C ARG A 158 -4.80 20.32 -2.72
N PHE A 159 -3.51 20.45 -2.41
CA PHE A 159 -2.95 21.61 -1.73
C PHE A 159 -3.08 22.91 -2.55
N ARG A 160 -2.91 22.83 -3.87
CA ARG A 160 -3.00 23.99 -4.77
C ARG A 160 -4.45 24.46 -4.99
N ASN A 161 -5.42 23.56 -4.81
CA ASN A 161 -6.84 23.82 -5.02
C ASN A 161 -7.62 24.02 -3.70
N SER A 162 -6.91 24.35 -2.63
CA SER A 162 -7.48 24.63 -1.29
C SER A 162 -7.76 26.11 -1.07
#